data_3dda204f8d9a4c4bd1080c0bb947535e
#
_entry.id   3dda204f8d9a4c4bd1080c0bb947535e
#
_cell.length_a   1.000
_cell.length_b   1.000
_cell.length_c   1.000
_cell.angle_alpha   90.00
_cell.angle_beta   90.00
_cell.angle_gamma   90.00
#
_symmetry.space_group_name_H-M   'P 1'
#
loop_
_entity.id
_entity.type
_entity.pdbx_description
1 polymer ?
#
loop_
_entity_poly.entity_id
_entity_poly.type
_entity_poly.pdbx_seq_one_letter_code
_entity_poly.pdbx_strand_id
1 'polypeptide(L)'
;AMLPHAVDDRCVCMGGFWTGSVDHGCTAWVACMLHRYYRYTMDKAFLGKAYPFMAAAMRVYEGMMDREGNSLVLPVTTSPEYRGSAMNAWGRNASFQLACAHALAEALVDAAAALGKPVLPAWGEIMAKLPKACVQGEGSDRMINLWEGTTLEESHRHHSHLAGITPFDVLPLDDSEWRPVIERSLAHWIFRGPGLWSGWCIPWASMIHSHVGNSEAAELCLEVFDRIYTNEGHGTLHDASVPGFTLMGIGAVSRQLHRPEIMQMDGGMGAVAAVQEALLHTRRG
;
A
#
# COMPACT_ATOMS: atom_id res chain seq x y z
N ALA A 1 0.18 18.86 6.93
CA ALA A 1 1.20 18.15 7.71
C ALA A 1 1.57 16.87 6.93
N MET A 2 2.83 16.52 6.94
CA MET A 2 3.32 15.26 6.38
C MET A 2 4.03 14.49 7.48
N LEU A 3 3.78 13.19 7.55
CA LEU A 3 4.55 12.28 8.38
C LEU A 3 5.76 11.79 7.58
N PRO A 4 6.94 11.70 8.19
CA PRO A 4 8.10 11.09 7.54
C PRO A 4 7.92 9.57 7.42
N HIS A 5 8.67 8.95 6.52
CA HIS A 5 8.65 7.51 6.29
C HIS A 5 9.12 6.70 7.51
N ALA A 6 10.06 7.22 8.27
CA ALA A 6 10.54 6.60 9.49
C ALA A 6 10.76 7.63 10.60
N VAL A 7 10.43 7.25 11.83
CA VAL A 7 10.63 8.05 13.04
C VAL A 7 11.28 7.19 14.13
N ASP A 8 12.00 7.85 15.04
CA ASP A 8 12.49 7.23 16.27
C ASP A 8 11.38 7.15 17.33
N ASP A 9 11.72 6.67 18.50
CA ASP A 9 10.83 6.54 19.67
C ASP A 9 10.31 7.89 20.21
N ARG A 10 10.91 9.00 19.80
CA ARG A 10 10.49 10.37 20.13
C ARG A 10 9.72 11.04 19.00
N CYS A 11 9.33 10.28 17.98
CA CYS A 11 8.67 10.79 16.77
C CYS A 11 9.53 11.79 15.96
N VAL A 12 10.85 11.74 16.09
CA VAL A 12 11.77 12.54 15.28
C VAL A 12 12.07 11.78 13.99
N CYS A 13 12.07 12.48 12.86
CA CYS A 13 12.41 11.89 11.58
C CYS A 13 13.84 11.34 11.63
N MET A 14 13.99 10.06 11.34
CA MET A 14 15.29 9.39 11.34
C MET A 14 16.15 9.70 10.10
N GLY A 15 15.65 10.52 9.19
CA GLY A 15 16.30 10.75 7.91
C GLY A 15 16.10 9.54 6.99
N GLY A 16 17.04 9.34 6.11
CA GLY A 16 17.00 8.26 5.13
C GLY A 16 17.18 8.78 3.72
N PHE A 17 16.54 8.13 2.78
CA PHE A 17 16.59 8.52 1.39
C PHE A 17 15.51 9.57 1.07
N TRP A 18 15.78 10.42 0.08
CA TRP A 18 14.92 11.55 -0.23
C TRP A 18 13.47 11.16 -0.60
N THR A 19 13.28 10.01 -1.26
CA THR A 19 11.96 9.51 -1.61
C THR A 19 11.10 9.20 -0.38
N GLY A 20 11.71 8.72 0.70
CA GLY A 20 11.01 8.50 1.97
C GLY A 20 10.64 9.82 2.69
N SER A 21 11.41 10.88 2.45
CA SER A 21 11.13 12.21 3.03
C SER A 21 9.96 12.90 2.33
N VAL A 22 9.72 12.62 1.05
CA VAL A 22 8.64 13.23 0.25
C VAL A 22 7.48 12.28 -0.03
N ASP A 23 7.47 11.11 0.56
CA ASP A 23 6.36 10.16 0.44
C ASP A 23 5.16 10.61 1.27
N HIS A 24 4.29 11.37 0.63
CA HIS A 24 3.03 11.82 1.23
C HIS A 24 2.02 10.70 1.44
N GLY A 25 2.21 9.55 0.80
CA GLY A 25 1.39 8.36 0.97
C GLY A 25 1.40 7.83 2.40
N CYS A 26 2.54 7.90 3.10
CA CYS A 26 2.62 7.50 4.51
C CYS A 26 1.62 8.29 5.38
N THR A 27 1.50 9.60 5.15
CA THR A 27 0.55 10.45 5.89
C THR A 27 -0.90 10.04 5.62
N ALA A 28 -1.24 9.81 4.36
CA ALA A 28 -2.58 9.37 3.97
C ALA A 28 -2.90 7.97 4.52
N TRP A 29 -1.93 7.06 4.48
CA TRP A 29 -2.11 5.71 5.01
C TRP A 29 -2.43 5.74 6.51
N VAL A 30 -1.64 6.50 7.30
CA VAL A 30 -1.92 6.69 8.73
C VAL A 30 -3.31 7.30 8.95
N ALA A 31 -3.70 8.29 8.15
CA ALA A 31 -5.05 8.87 8.22
C ALA A 31 -6.14 7.83 7.95
N CYS A 32 -5.97 6.96 6.96
CA CYS A 32 -6.87 5.84 6.69
C CYS A 32 -6.90 4.81 7.83
N MET A 33 -5.75 4.54 8.47
CA MET A 33 -5.70 3.65 9.66
C MET A 33 -6.48 4.23 10.85
N LEU A 34 -6.38 5.53 11.11
CA LEU A 34 -7.18 6.19 12.14
C LEU A 34 -8.69 6.10 11.85
N HIS A 35 -9.09 6.27 10.59
CA HIS A 35 -10.47 6.06 10.19
C HIS A 35 -10.89 4.59 10.37
N ARG A 36 -10.04 3.64 9.99
CA ARG A 36 -10.30 2.20 10.17
C ARG A 36 -10.47 1.85 11.65
N TYR A 37 -9.68 2.41 12.54
CA TYR A 37 -9.87 2.25 13.99
C TYR A 37 -11.27 2.71 14.42
N TYR A 38 -11.72 3.87 13.95
CA TYR A 38 -13.09 4.31 14.20
C TYR A 38 -14.12 3.30 13.67
N ARG A 39 -13.94 2.78 12.47
CA ARG A 39 -14.87 1.80 11.87
C ARG A 39 -14.99 0.52 12.71
N TYR A 40 -13.93 0.08 13.35
CA TYR A 40 -13.94 -1.07 14.24
C TYR A 40 -14.54 -0.77 15.61
N THR A 41 -14.31 0.41 16.16
CA THR A 41 -14.69 0.76 17.53
C THR A 41 -15.97 1.57 17.63
N MET A 42 -16.38 2.23 16.54
CA MET A 42 -17.46 3.23 16.49
C MET A 42 -17.27 4.40 17.46
N ASP A 43 -16.03 4.64 17.93
CA ASP A 43 -15.67 5.72 18.87
C ASP A 43 -15.65 7.08 18.14
N LYS A 44 -16.78 7.79 18.20
CA LYS A 44 -16.90 9.15 17.64
C LYS A 44 -16.03 10.19 18.34
N ALA A 45 -15.71 9.99 19.62
CA ALA A 45 -14.85 10.92 20.36
C ALA A 45 -13.41 10.81 19.84
N PHE A 46 -12.92 9.61 19.62
CA PHE A 46 -11.66 9.35 18.93
C PHE A 46 -11.66 9.94 17.52
N LEU A 47 -12.71 9.65 16.71
CA LEU A 47 -12.82 10.18 15.36
C LEU A 47 -12.77 11.70 15.32
N GLY A 48 -13.43 12.36 16.27
CA GLY A 48 -13.39 13.82 16.40
C GLY A 48 -11.98 14.38 16.62
N LYS A 49 -11.11 13.64 17.33
CA LYS A 49 -9.70 13.99 17.54
C LYS A 49 -8.84 13.68 16.30
N ALA A 50 -9.13 12.60 15.58
CA ALA A 50 -8.40 12.19 14.39
C ALA A 50 -8.74 13.04 13.14
N TYR A 51 -9.98 13.51 13.04
CA TYR A 51 -10.50 14.20 11.86
C TYR A 51 -9.64 15.41 11.40
N PRO A 52 -9.15 16.30 12.29
CA PRO A 52 -8.29 17.42 11.85
C PRO A 52 -7.00 16.95 11.17
N PHE A 53 -6.41 15.84 11.63
CA PHE A 53 -5.24 15.25 11.01
C PHE A 53 -5.58 14.67 9.64
N MET A 54 -6.68 13.91 9.52
CA MET A 54 -7.14 13.35 8.26
C MET A 54 -7.39 14.45 7.21
N ALA A 55 -8.09 15.51 7.60
CA ALA A 55 -8.31 16.67 6.74
C ALA A 55 -7.01 17.39 6.37
N ALA A 56 -6.04 17.46 7.28
CA ALA A 56 -4.73 18.05 7.01
C ALA A 56 -3.89 17.20 6.04
N ALA A 57 -4.01 15.87 6.12
CA ALA A 57 -3.40 14.94 5.15
C ALA A 57 -3.98 15.14 3.75
N MET A 58 -5.31 15.27 3.63
CA MET A 58 -5.95 15.52 2.34
C MET A 58 -5.52 16.83 1.70
N ARG A 59 -5.35 17.91 2.48
CA ARG A 59 -4.86 19.19 1.96
C ARG A 59 -3.48 19.10 1.31
N VAL A 60 -2.66 18.12 1.66
CA VAL A 60 -1.39 17.88 0.95
C VAL A 60 -1.68 17.44 -0.48
N TYR A 61 -2.58 16.47 -0.66
CA TYR A 61 -2.98 16.02 -2.00
C TYR A 61 -3.66 17.13 -2.81
N GLU A 62 -4.60 17.85 -2.20
CA GLU A 62 -5.27 19.00 -2.85
C GLU A 62 -4.27 20.05 -3.35
N GLY A 63 -3.21 20.31 -2.57
CA GLY A 63 -2.15 21.26 -2.95
C GLY A 63 -1.14 20.72 -3.95
N MET A 64 -1.10 19.40 -4.18
CA MET A 64 -0.20 18.75 -5.14
C MET A 64 -0.87 18.43 -6.47
N MET A 65 -2.21 18.40 -6.50
CA MET A 65 -2.96 18.07 -7.72
C MET A 65 -2.95 19.22 -8.71
N ASP A 66 -2.71 18.88 -9.96
CA ASP A 66 -2.96 19.74 -11.09
C ASP A 66 -4.23 19.33 -11.83
N ARG A 67 -4.78 20.27 -12.61
CA ARG A 67 -5.95 20.04 -13.45
C ARG A 67 -5.56 20.00 -14.91
N GLU A 68 -5.92 18.92 -15.58
CA GLU A 68 -5.74 18.77 -17.03
C GLU A 68 -7.07 18.49 -17.70
N GLY A 69 -7.62 19.51 -18.32
CA GLY A 69 -8.97 19.45 -18.87
C GLY A 69 -10.00 19.15 -17.79
N ASN A 70 -10.69 18.03 -17.89
CA ASN A 70 -11.67 17.58 -16.89
C ASN A 70 -11.11 16.61 -15.85
N SER A 71 -9.85 16.25 -15.93
CA SER A 71 -9.19 15.28 -15.04
C SER A 71 -8.32 15.97 -14.00
N LEU A 72 -8.14 15.33 -12.86
CA LEU A 72 -7.12 15.65 -11.86
C LEU A 72 -5.92 14.74 -12.06
N VAL A 73 -4.73 15.26 -11.77
CA VAL A 73 -3.47 14.52 -11.88
C VAL A 73 -2.57 14.85 -10.70
N LEU A 74 -1.69 13.91 -10.36
CA LEU A 74 -0.60 14.11 -9.40
C LEU A 74 0.71 14.16 -10.19
N PRO A 75 1.26 15.36 -10.44
CA PRO A 75 2.39 15.54 -11.37
C PRO A 75 3.69 14.94 -10.83
N VAL A 76 3.88 14.94 -9.51
CA VAL A 76 5.07 14.40 -8.85
C VAL A 76 4.68 13.47 -7.74
N THR A 77 4.97 12.19 -7.90
CA THR A 77 4.63 11.14 -6.93
C THR A 77 5.74 10.11 -6.83
N THR A 78 5.79 9.39 -5.72
CA THR A 78 6.68 8.26 -5.50
C THR A 78 5.86 6.99 -5.29
N SER A 79 6.45 5.85 -5.60
CA SER A 79 5.94 4.54 -5.20
C SER A 79 6.97 3.93 -4.24
N PRO A 80 6.61 3.67 -2.97
CA PRO A 80 7.59 3.26 -1.96
C PRO A 80 8.25 1.95 -2.38
N GLU A 81 9.36 1.89 -2.26
CA GLU A 81 10.70 2.48 -2.30
C GLU A 81 11.32 2.14 -3.65
N TYR A 82 10.50 2.10 -4.72
CA TYR A 82 10.95 1.69 -6.05
C TYR A 82 12.05 2.62 -6.57
N ARG A 83 13.14 2.02 -7.04
CA ARG A 83 14.39 2.70 -7.42
C ARG A 83 15.09 3.43 -6.24
N GLY A 84 14.67 3.19 -5.00
CA GLY A 84 15.34 3.71 -3.80
C GLY A 84 15.54 5.22 -3.81
N SER A 85 16.81 5.66 -3.77
CA SER A 85 17.21 7.08 -3.79
C SER A 85 17.66 7.59 -5.15
N ALA A 86 17.41 6.85 -6.24
CA ALA A 86 17.79 7.30 -7.57
C ALA A 86 17.02 8.58 -7.96
N MET A 87 17.62 9.44 -8.75
CA MET A 87 17.01 10.71 -9.15
C MET A 87 15.78 10.54 -10.05
N ASN A 88 15.53 9.34 -10.58
CA ASN A 88 14.37 8.96 -11.36
C ASN A 88 13.40 8.04 -10.58
N ALA A 89 13.47 8.03 -9.24
CA ALA A 89 12.58 7.25 -8.37
C ALA A 89 11.24 7.97 -8.10
N TRP A 90 10.72 8.65 -9.10
CA TRP A 90 9.44 9.38 -9.05
C TRP A 90 8.81 9.42 -10.43
N GLY A 91 7.54 9.71 -10.47
CA GLY A 91 6.78 9.88 -11.70
C GLY A 91 5.41 10.48 -11.46
N ARG A 92 4.67 10.64 -12.53
CA ARG A 92 3.32 11.17 -12.51
C ARG A 92 2.32 10.05 -12.19
N ASN A 93 1.31 10.36 -11.39
CA ASN A 93 0.19 9.47 -11.11
C ASN A 93 0.62 8.09 -10.58
N ALA A 94 1.52 8.02 -9.59
CA ALA A 94 1.86 6.73 -9.01
C ALA A 94 0.63 6.06 -8.42
N SER A 95 0.38 4.79 -8.79
CA SER A 95 -0.82 4.03 -8.41
C SER A 95 -1.01 3.96 -6.90
N PHE A 96 0.08 3.87 -6.13
CA PHE A 96 0.04 3.93 -4.67
C PHE A 96 -0.56 5.25 -4.17
N GLN A 97 -0.12 6.38 -4.71
CA GLN A 97 -0.57 7.69 -4.27
C GLN A 97 -2.01 7.96 -4.71
N LEU A 98 -2.39 7.49 -5.89
CA LEU A 98 -3.77 7.55 -6.37
C LEU A 98 -4.69 6.78 -5.44
N ALA A 99 -4.33 5.55 -5.07
CA ALA A 99 -5.09 4.73 -4.13
C ALA A 99 -5.21 5.39 -2.75
N CYS A 100 -4.12 5.96 -2.23
CA CYS A 100 -4.13 6.72 -0.97
C CYS A 100 -5.08 7.91 -1.01
N ALA A 101 -5.06 8.69 -2.09
CA ALA A 101 -5.91 9.88 -2.24
C ALA A 101 -7.39 9.51 -2.28
N HIS A 102 -7.75 8.48 -3.04
CA HIS A 102 -9.12 7.97 -3.10
C HIS A 102 -9.61 7.44 -1.75
N ALA A 103 -8.84 6.56 -1.11
CA ALA A 103 -9.20 5.99 0.19
C ALA A 103 -9.36 7.05 1.27
N LEU A 104 -8.49 8.07 1.28
CA LEU A 104 -8.59 9.17 2.23
C LEU A 104 -9.79 10.07 1.95
N ALA A 105 -10.12 10.34 0.68
CA ALA A 105 -11.30 11.11 0.31
C ALA A 105 -12.60 10.42 0.79
N GLU A 106 -12.71 9.11 0.56
CA GLU A 106 -13.84 8.30 1.03
C GLU A 106 -13.91 8.27 2.56
N ALA A 107 -12.76 8.07 3.23
CA ALA A 107 -12.68 8.08 4.70
C ALA A 107 -13.12 9.43 5.29
N LEU A 108 -12.80 10.52 4.63
CA LEU A 108 -13.22 11.87 5.06
C LEU A 108 -14.71 12.12 4.85
N VAL A 109 -15.30 11.62 3.76
CA VAL A 109 -16.75 11.69 3.53
C VAL A 109 -17.49 10.94 4.63
N ASP A 110 -17.09 9.70 4.94
CA ASP A 110 -17.69 8.90 6.01
C ASP A 110 -17.48 9.55 7.39
N ALA A 111 -16.28 10.00 7.69
CA ALA A 111 -15.97 10.67 8.95
C ALA A 111 -16.75 11.97 9.14
N ALA A 112 -16.90 12.77 8.08
CA ALA A 112 -17.69 14.00 8.11
C ALA A 112 -19.16 13.70 8.40
N ALA A 113 -19.73 12.70 7.72
CA ALA A 113 -21.12 12.26 7.97
C ALA A 113 -21.30 11.77 9.42
N ALA A 114 -20.39 10.95 9.93
CA ALA A 114 -20.44 10.43 11.30
C ALA A 114 -20.35 11.52 12.38
N LEU A 115 -19.63 12.61 12.09
CA LEU A 115 -19.42 13.75 13.00
C LEU A 115 -20.41 14.91 12.76
N GLY A 116 -21.32 14.80 11.80
CA GLY A 116 -22.23 15.88 11.43
C GLY A 116 -21.51 17.12 10.87
N LYS A 117 -20.37 16.90 10.17
CA LYS A 117 -19.57 17.96 9.54
C LYS A 117 -19.89 18.06 8.06
N PRO A 118 -19.66 19.24 7.43
CA PRO A 118 -19.85 19.37 6.00
C PRO A 118 -18.83 18.52 5.23
N VAL A 119 -19.32 17.82 4.18
CA VAL A 119 -18.46 17.16 3.19
C VAL A 119 -17.95 18.23 2.22
N LEU A 120 -16.65 18.29 2.01
CA LEU A 120 -16.05 19.26 1.11
C LEU A 120 -16.20 18.80 -0.35
N PRO A 121 -16.62 19.69 -1.28
CA PRO A 121 -16.77 19.33 -2.70
C PRO A 121 -15.50 18.76 -3.34
N ALA A 122 -14.32 19.20 -2.90
CA ALA A 122 -13.03 18.72 -3.38
C ALA A 122 -12.85 17.20 -3.22
N TRP A 123 -13.37 16.59 -2.16
CA TRP A 123 -13.27 15.14 -1.96
C TRP A 123 -14.11 14.36 -2.99
N GLY A 124 -15.31 14.86 -3.29
CA GLY A 124 -16.14 14.29 -4.36
C GLY A 124 -15.48 14.47 -5.73
N GLU A 125 -14.82 15.59 -5.96
CA GLU A 125 -14.09 15.85 -7.19
C GLU A 125 -12.88 14.90 -7.35
N ILE A 126 -12.13 14.66 -6.30
CA ILE A 126 -11.03 13.69 -6.30
C ILE A 126 -11.55 12.30 -6.68
N MET A 127 -12.60 11.83 -6.03
CA MET A 127 -13.19 10.52 -6.33
C MET A 127 -13.72 10.39 -7.76
N ALA A 128 -14.18 11.49 -8.34
CA ALA A 128 -14.77 11.49 -9.69
C ALA A 128 -13.75 11.70 -10.81
N LYS A 129 -12.68 12.46 -10.58
CA LYS A 129 -11.80 12.96 -11.63
C LYS A 129 -10.34 12.54 -11.54
N LEU A 130 -9.88 12.08 -10.38
CA LEU A 130 -8.55 11.49 -10.23
C LEU A 130 -8.58 10.04 -10.70
N PRO A 131 -7.63 9.55 -11.50
CA PRO A 131 -7.56 8.13 -11.83
C PRO A 131 -7.44 7.25 -10.58
N LYS A 132 -8.07 6.08 -10.56
CA LYS A 132 -7.97 5.14 -9.44
C LYS A 132 -6.61 4.43 -9.38
N ALA A 133 -5.98 4.25 -10.53
CA ALA A 133 -4.62 3.72 -10.69
C ALA A 133 -4.02 4.23 -12.00
N CYS A 134 -2.71 4.17 -12.10
CA CYS A 134 -1.99 4.42 -13.35
C CYS A 134 -2.11 3.18 -14.25
N VAL A 135 -3.07 3.17 -15.16
CA VAL A 135 -3.29 2.06 -16.10
C VAL A 135 -2.70 2.44 -17.45
N GLN A 136 -1.79 1.60 -17.96
CA GLN A 136 -1.17 1.79 -19.27
C GLN A 136 -1.16 0.48 -20.07
N GLY A 137 -0.92 0.60 -21.38
CA GLY A 137 -0.99 -0.48 -22.34
C GLY A 137 -2.22 -0.36 -23.24
N GLU A 138 -2.31 -1.22 -24.24
CA GLU A 138 -3.42 -1.27 -25.19
C GLU A 138 -4.12 -2.63 -25.16
N GLY A 139 -5.41 -2.66 -25.38
CA GLY A 139 -6.19 -3.90 -25.44
C GLY A 139 -5.99 -4.79 -24.21
N SER A 140 -5.56 -6.02 -24.44
CA SER A 140 -5.28 -7.04 -23.41
C SER A 140 -4.02 -6.77 -22.59
N ASP A 141 -3.16 -5.85 -23.01
CA ASP A 141 -1.91 -5.54 -22.32
C ASP A 141 -2.05 -4.40 -21.32
N ARG A 142 -3.27 -3.88 -21.15
CA ARG A 142 -3.56 -2.88 -20.12
C ARG A 142 -3.31 -3.45 -18.74
N MET A 143 -2.48 -2.77 -17.96
CA MET A 143 -2.17 -3.15 -16.57
C MET A 143 -1.86 -1.94 -15.70
N ILE A 144 -1.88 -2.15 -14.39
CA ILE A 144 -1.55 -1.15 -13.39
C ILE A 144 -0.03 -1.03 -13.32
N ASN A 145 0.46 0.20 -13.49
CA ASN A 145 1.86 0.55 -13.44
C ASN A 145 2.23 1.21 -12.10
N LEU A 146 3.51 1.29 -11.81
CA LEU A 146 4.01 2.03 -10.65
C LEU A 146 3.66 3.51 -10.77
N TRP A 147 3.99 4.12 -11.91
CA TRP A 147 3.62 5.47 -12.36
C TRP A 147 3.66 5.55 -13.89
N GLU A 148 3.31 6.67 -14.46
CA GLU A 148 3.30 6.83 -15.92
C GLU A 148 4.67 6.53 -16.53
N GLY A 149 4.67 5.65 -17.53
CA GLY A 149 5.88 5.19 -18.22
C GLY A 149 6.74 4.17 -17.46
N THR A 150 6.29 3.68 -16.29
CA THR A 150 7.09 2.74 -15.51
C THR A 150 6.25 1.61 -14.95
N THR A 151 6.52 0.41 -15.44
CA THR A 151 5.95 -0.84 -14.92
C THR A 151 6.80 -1.40 -13.78
N LEU A 152 6.33 -2.46 -13.14
CA LEU A 152 7.15 -3.25 -12.22
C LEU A 152 8.16 -4.07 -13.04
N GLU A 153 9.41 -3.64 -13.10
CA GLU A 153 10.46 -4.25 -13.96
C GLU A 153 11.22 -5.39 -13.28
N GLU A 154 11.14 -5.47 -11.95
CA GLU A 154 11.85 -6.45 -11.13
C GLU A 154 10.99 -6.91 -9.96
N SER A 155 11.42 -7.97 -9.27
CA SER A 155 10.87 -8.31 -7.96
C SER A 155 11.07 -7.15 -6.99
N HIS A 156 10.02 -6.76 -6.28
CA HIS A 156 10.09 -5.65 -5.36
C HIS A 156 9.27 -5.92 -4.10
N ARG A 157 9.84 -5.58 -2.93
CA ARG A 157 9.22 -5.86 -1.64
C ARG A 157 7.96 -5.04 -1.36
N HIS A 158 7.72 -3.95 -2.07
CA HIS A 158 6.49 -3.18 -1.94
C HIS A 158 5.51 -3.51 -3.06
N HIS A 159 4.35 -4.03 -2.72
CA HIS A 159 3.25 -4.27 -3.68
C HIS A 159 2.45 -3.00 -3.93
N SER A 160 3.11 -1.87 -3.90
CA SER A 160 2.53 -0.52 -3.85
C SER A 160 1.60 -0.21 -5.03
N HIS A 161 1.90 -0.68 -6.23
CA HIS A 161 1.02 -0.49 -7.39
C HIS A 161 -0.30 -1.26 -7.27
N LEU A 162 -0.35 -2.30 -6.43
CA LEU A 162 -1.55 -3.09 -6.14
C LEU A 162 -2.28 -2.65 -4.85
N ALA A 163 -1.79 -1.59 -4.19
CA ALA A 163 -2.39 -1.09 -2.95
C ALA A 163 -3.87 -0.67 -3.09
N GLY A 164 -4.30 -0.35 -4.30
CA GLY A 164 -5.70 -0.09 -4.60
C GLY A 164 -6.60 -1.32 -4.52
N ILE A 165 -6.04 -2.54 -4.57
CA ILE A 165 -6.75 -3.80 -4.27
C ILE A 165 -6.89 -3.90 -2.75
N THR A 166 -5.76 -3.96 -2.05
CA THR A 166 -5.68 -3.96 -0.59
C THR A 166 -4.35 -3.31 -0.18
N PRO A 167 -4.29 -2.48 0.86
CA PRO A 167 -5.29 -2.28 1.92
C PRO A 167 -6.34 -1.18 1.65
N PHE A 168 -6.34 -0.53 0.49
CA PHE A 168 -7.19 0.64 0.28
C PHE A 168 -8.56 0.34 -0.31
N ASP A 169 -8.75 -0.80 -0.97
CA ASP A 169 -10.04 -1.27 -1.51
C ASP A 169 -10.75 -0.22 -2.37
N VAL A 170 -10.01 0.41 -3.28
CA VAL A 170 -10.52 1.46 -4.18
C VAL A 170 -10.73 0.97 -5.61
N LEU A 171 -10.15 -0.17 -5.98
CA LEU A 171 -10.32 -0.75 -7.30
C LEU A 171 -11.59 -1.60 -7.35
N PRO A 172 -12.43 -1.42 -8.37
CA PRO A 172 -13.69 -2.17 -8.51
C PRO A 172 -13.40 -3.56 -9.09
N LEU A 173 -13.12 -4.53 -8.21
CA LEU A 173 -12.69 -5.88 -8.59
C LEU A 173 -13.69 -6.67 -9.43
N ASP A 174 -14.99 -6.38 -9.30
CA ASP A 174 -16.08 -7.05 -10.00
C ASP A 174 -16.52 -6.29 -11.28
N ASP A 175 -15.89 -5.15 -11.56
CA ASP A 175 -16.19 -4.36 -12.75
C ASP A 175 -15.59 -5.01 -14.02
N SER A 176 -16.38 -5.11 -15.07
CA SER A 176 -15.99 -5.79 -16.32
C SER A 176 -14.84 -5.10 -17.07
N GLU A 177 -14.64 -3.79 -16.88
CA GLU A 177 -13.53 -3.06 -17.48
C GLU A 177 -12.24 -3.18 -16.65
N TRP A 178 -12.37 -3.24 -15.32
CA TRP A 178 -11.24 -3.34 -14.41
C TRP A 178 -10.70 -4.76 -14.24
N ARG A 179 -11.57 -5.75 -14.28
CA ARG A 179 -11.18 -7.14 -14.05
C ARG A 179 -10.03 -7.61 -14.94
N PRO A 180 -10.05 -7.43 -16.28
CA PRO A 180 -8.92 -7.82 -17.11
C PRO A 180 -7.63 -7.06 -16.79
N VAL A 181 -7.72 -5.79 -16.42
CA VAL A 181 -6.57 -4.97 -16.01
C VAL A 181 -5.94 -5.51 -14.73
N ILE A 182 -6.77 -5.86 -13.75
CA ILE A 182 -6.31 -6.42 -12.47
C ILE A 182 -5.69 -7.79 -12.68
N GLU A 183 -6.34 -8.68 -13.41
CA GLU A 183 -5.84 -10.02 -13.74
C GLU A 183 -4.48 -9.94 -14.46
N ARG A 184 -4.34 -9.03 -15.44
CA ARG A 184 -3.06 -8.81 -16.14
C ARG A 184 -1.99 -8.28 -15.21
N SER A 185 -2.32 -7.35 -14.32
CA SER A 185 -1.40 -6.79 -13.33
C SER A 185 -0.91 -7.85 -12.34
N LEU A 186 -1.80 -8.71 -11.88
CA LEU A 186 -1.47 -9.83 -10.99
C LEU A 186 -0.57 -10.85 -11.70
N ALA A 187 -0.88 -11.22 -12.94
CA ALA A 187 -0.04 -12.13 -13.72
C ALA A 187 1.38 -11.56 -13.90
N HIS A 188 1.50 -10.26 -14.18
CA HIS A 188 2.78 -9.59 -14.30
C HIS A 188 3.55 -9.56 -12.97
N TRP A 189 2.88 -9.22 -11.87
CA TRP A 189 3.46 -9.19 -10.52
C TRP A 189 3.94 -10.59 -10.10
N ILE A 190 3.13 -11.64 -10.30
CA ILE A 190 3.50 -13.03 -10.01
C ILE A 190 4.71 -13.46 -10.86
N PHE A 191 4.76 -13.07 -12.13
CA PHE A 191 5.90 -13.35 -13.00
C PHE A 191 7.21 -12.75 -12.50
N ARG A 192 7.18 -11.57 -11.85
CA ARG A 192 8.37 -10.96 -11.22
C ARG A 192 8.84 -11.72 -9.98
N GLY A 193 7.93 -12.43 -9.32
CA GLY A 193 8.21 -13.35 -8.24
C GLY A 193 8.71 -12.73 -6.94
N PRO A 194 8.96 -13.56 -5.92
CA PRO A 194 9.29 -13.11 -4.56
C PRO A 194 10.79 -12.88 -4.32
N GLY A 195 11.64 -12.83 -5.35
CA GLY A 195 13.10 -12.82 -5.20
C GLY A 195 13.66 -11.68 -4.32
N LEU A 196 12.95 -10.55 -4.19
CA LEU A 196 13.32 -9.43 -3.33
C LEU A 196 12.25 -9.13 -2.25
N TRP A 197 11.45 -10.11 -1.86
CA TRP A 197 10.45 -9.93 -0.81
C TRP A 197 11.06 -10.12 0.58
N SER A 198 10.55 -9.35 1.53
CA SER A 198 10.79 -9.50 2.97
C SER A 198 9.54 -10.07 3.66
N GLY A 199 9.62 -10.36 4.96
CA GLY A 199 8.55 -11.02 5.70
C GLY A 199 7.18 -10.40 5.54
N TRP A 200 7.06 -9.07 5.67
CA TRP A 200 5.77 -8.36 5.56
C TRP A 200 5.13 -8.40 4.15
N CYS A 201 5.93 -8.69 3.12
CA CYS A 201 5.42 -8.81 1.75
C CYS A 201 4.46 -9.99 1.60
N ILE A 202 4.74 -11.08 2.32
CA ILE A 202 4.02 -12.34 2.17
C ILE A 202 2.57 -12.23 2.69
N PRO A 203 2.31 -11.71 3.89
CA PRO A 203 0.95 -11.43 4.34
C PRO A 203 0.20 -10.45 3.43
N TRP A 204 0.87 -9.43 2.92
CA TRP A 204 0.24 -8.52 1.95
C TRP A 204 -0.13 -9.24 0.66
N ALA A 205 0.74 -10.12 0.14
CA ALA A 205 0.42 -10.97 -1.00
C ALA A 205 -0.78 -11.88 -0.72
N SER A 206 -0.86 -12.48 0.48
CA SER A 206 -2.01 -13.26 0.91
C SER A 206 -3.31 -12.45 0.86
N MET A 207 -3.31 -11.23 1.40
CA MET A 207 -4.47 -10.34 1.34
C MET A 207 -4.85 -9.97 -0.11
N ILE A 208 -3.89 -9.70 -0.99
CA ILE A 208 -4.16 -9.44 -2.41
C ILE A 208 -4.86 -10.64 -3.04
N HIS A 209 -4.36 -11.85 -2.81
CA HIS A 209 -4.98 -13.08 -3.32
C HIS A 209 -6.37 -13.32 -2.75
N SER A 210 -6.60 -13.08 -1.46
CA SER A 210 -7.93 -13.16 -0.84
C SER A 210 -8.92 -12.20 -1.51
N HIS A 211 -8.51 -10.95 -1.73
CA HIS A 211 -9.36 -9.92 -2.35
C HIS A 211 -9.79 -10.27 -3.78
N VAL A 212 -8.94 -10.95 -4.54
CA VAL A 212 -9.28 -11.37 -5.91
C VAL A 212 -9.89 -12.76 -6.00
N GLY A 213 -10.18 -13.39 -4.85
CA GLY A 213 -10.86 -14.68 -4.78
C GLY A 213 -9.96 -15.90 -5.00
N ASN A 214 -8.65 -15.75 -4.91
CA ASN A 214 -7.68 -16.85 -5.01
C ASN A 214 -7.29 -17.35 -3.61
N SER A 215 -8.18 -18.12 -2.99
CA SER A 215 -8.00 -18.60 -1.61
C SER A 215 -6.81 -19.56 -1.44
N GLU A 216 -6.54 -20.40 -2.42
CA GLU A 216 -5.41 -21.35 -2.38
C GLU A 216 -4.06 -20.62 -2.33
N ALA A 217 -3.90 -19.59 -3.16
CA ALA A 217 -2.68 -18.78 -3.14
C ALA A 217 -2.58 -17.92 -1.86
N ALA A 218 -3.70 -17.45 -1.33
CA ALA A 218 -3.72 -16.74 -0.07
C ALA A 218 -3.27 -17.61 1.10
N GLU A 219 -3.78 -18.84 1.18
CA GLU A 219 -3.37 -19.84 2.19
C GLU A 219 -1.89 -20.21 2.04
N LEU A 220 -1.45 -20.48 0.82
CA LEU A 220 -0.04 -20.79 0.54
C LEU A 220 0.89 -19.66 1.02
N CYS A 221 0.52 -18.41 0.81
CA CYS A 221 1.30 -17.28 1.31
C CYS A 221 1.41 -17.31 2.84
N LEU A 222 0.34 -17.59 3.56
CA LEU A 222 0.37 -17.70 5.03
C LEU A 222 1.24 -18.86 5.50
N GLU A 223 1.16 -20.02 4.84
CA GLU A 223 2.03 -21.16 5.13
C GLU A 223 3.51 -20.83 4.87
N VAL A 224 3.82 -20.15 3.78
CA VAL A 224 5.18 -19.66 3.48
C VAL A 224 5.65 -18.67 4.54
N PHE A 225 4.78 -17.77 4.98
CA PHE A 225 5.13 -16.82 6.04
C PHE A 225 5.49 -17.54 7.35
N ASP A 226 4.65 -18.46 7.80
CA ASP A 226 4.88 -19.21 9.03
C ASP A 226 6.17 -20.03 8.99
N ARG A 227 6.47 -20.68 7.86
CA ARG A 227 7.66 -21.57 7.75
C ARG A 227 8.95 -20.86 7.44
N ILE A 228 8.90 -19.72 6.76
CA ILE A 228 10.08 -19.07 6.17
C ILE A 228 10.44 -17.76 6.90
N TYR A 229 9.42 -17.05 7.41
CA TYR A 229 9.60 -15.74 8.02
C TYR A 229 9.26 -15.72 9.51
N THR A 230 9.35 -16.88 10.15
CA THR A 230 9.33 -17.00 11.61
C THR A 230 10.55 -17.78 12.09
N ASN A 231 10.94 -17.57 13.34
CA ASN A 231 11.97 -18.35 14.02
C ASN A 231 11.34 -19.45 14.90
N GLU A 232 12.16 -20.25 15.56
CA GLU A 232 11.72 -21.33 16.45
C GLU A 232 10.78 -20.86 17.59
N GLY A 233 10.89 -19.60 18.00
CA GLY A 233 10.03 -18.97 19.00
C GLY A 233 8.79 -18.30 18.42
N HIS A 234 8.49 -18.51 17.13
CA HIS A 234 7.41 -17.84 16.38
C HIS A 234 7.56 -16.31 16.31
N GLY A 235 8.76 -15.79 16.53
CA GLY A 235 9.07 -14.38 16.26
C GLY A 235 9.10 -14.12 14.75
N THR A 236 8.45 -13.07 14.32
CA THR A 236 8.33 -12.74 12.90
C THR A 236 9.56 -11.99 12.40
N LEU A 237 10.05 -12.37 11.23
CA LEU A 237 11.34 -11.97 10.69
C LEU A 237 11.21 -11.10 9.43
N HIS A 238 12.15 -10.17 9.27
CA HIS A 238 12.32 -9.41 8.03
C HIS A 238 12.92 -10.27 6.92
N ASP A 239 13.97 -11.01 7.23
CA ASP A 239 14.70 -11.86 6.28
C ASP A 239 14.21 -13.32 6.40
N ALA A 240 14.23 -14.03 5.29
CA ALA A 240 13.88 -15.44 5.28
C ALA A 240 14.84 -16.26 6.18
N SER A 241 14.29 -17.13 7.01
CA SER A 241 15.04 -18.06 7.85
C SER A 241 15.73 -19.16 7.01
N VAL A 242 15.20 -19.44 5.81
CA VAL A 242 15.72 -20.45 4.89
C VAL A 242 16.58 -19.78 3.81
N PRO A 243 17.86 -20.14 3.68
CA PRO A 243 18.74 -19.60 2.64
C PRO A 243 18.22 -19.90 1.23
N GLY A 244 18.31 -18.90 0.36
CA GLY A 244 17.98 -19.06 -1.05
C GLY A 244 16.50 -18.83 -1.40
N PHE A 245 15.61 -18.62 -0.43
CA PHE A 245 14.22 -18.31 -0.71
C PHE A 245 14.05 -16.90 -1.29
N THR A 246 14.77 -15.93 -0.76
CA THR A 246 14.81 -14.55 -1.26
C THR A 246 16.22 -14.00 -1.22
N LEU A 247 16.50 -12.99 -2.05
CA LEU A 247 17.74 -12.24 -2.04
C LEU A 247 17.75 -11.11 -1.01
N MET A 248 16.58 -10.79 -0.41
CA MET A 248 16.53 -9.83 0.69
C MET A 248 17.34 -10.38 1.86
N GLY A 249 18.17 -9.49 2.41
CA GLY A 249 19.03 -9.89 3.48
C GLY A 249 20.28 -10.68 3.09
N ILE A 250 20.40 -11.19 1.88
CA ILE A 250 21.60 -11.88 1.36
C ILE A 250 22.60 -10.89 0.74
N GLY A 251 22.79 -9.72 1.28
CA GLY A 251 23.87 -8.85 0.82
C GLY A 251 25.24 -9.47 1.03
N ALA A 252 26.30 -8.94 0.38
CA ALA A 252 27.66 -9.44 0.49
C ALA A 252 28.17 -9.62 1.94
N VAL A 253 27.54 -8.90 2.87
CA VAL A 253 27.80 -8.98 4.32
C VAL A 253 27.21 -10.24 4.96
N SER A 254 26.15 -10.83 4.40
CA SER A 254 25.49 -12.00 4.99
C SER A 254 26.28 -13.30 4.81
N ARG A 255 27.26 -13.31 3.95
CA ARG A 255 28.16 -14.47 3.81
C ARG A 255 29.11 -14.65 5.00
N GLN A 256 29.24 -13.69 5.86
CA GLN A 256 30.28 -13.70 6.87
C GLN A 256 29.83 -13.98 8.30
N LEU A 257 28.55 -13.87 8.63
CA LEU A 257 28.17 -13.97 10.04
C LEU A 257 26.73 -14.44 10.21
N HIS A 258 26.50 -15.13 11.32
CA HIS A 258 25.19 -15.21 11.97
C HIS A 258 24.57 -13.83 12.00
N ARG A 259 23.64 -13.54 11.08
CA ARG A 259 22.84 -12.34 11.19
C ARG A 259 22.00 -12.47 12.42
N PRO A 260 21.96 -11.45 13.27
CA PRO A 260 20.90 -11.39 14.26
C PRO A 260 19.57 -11.44 13.49
N GLU A 261 18.67 -12.27 13.94
CA GLU A 261 17.31 -12.31 13.44
C GLU A 261 16.69 -10.93 13.61
N ILE A 262 16.28 -10.32 12.50
CA ILE A 262 15.67 -8.99 12.52
C ILE A 262 14.17 -9.19 12.69
N MET A 263 13.66 -8.86 13.87
CA MET A 263 12.22 -8.89 14.15
C MET A 263 11.49 -7.90 13.23
N GLN A 264 10.36 -8.36 12.69
CA GLN A 264 9.50 -7.54 11.85
C GLN A 264 8.04 -7.63 12.33
N MET A 265 7.63 -6.68 13.16
CA MET A 265 6.29 -6.67 13.75
C MET A 265 5.18 -6.46 12.71
N ASP A 266 5.41 -5.66 11.70
CA ASP A 266 4.46 -5.42 10.60
C ASP A 266 4.19 -6.70 9.81
N GLY A 267 5.16 -7.59 9.65
CA GLY A 267 4.95 -8.92 9.09
C GLY A 267 3.97 -9.75 9.93
N GLY A 268 4.17 -9.78 11.24
CA GLY A 268 3.28 -10.50 12.17
C GLY A 268 1.87 -9.92 12.22
N MET A 269 1.76 -8.61 12.33
CA MET A 269 0.45 -7.94 12.32
C MET A 269 -0.25 -8.09 10.96
N GLY A 270 0.53 -8.07 9.87
CA GLY A 270 0.02 -8.35 8.53
C GLY A 270 -0.52 -9.77 8.38
N ALA A 271 0.15 -10.77 8.99
CA ALA A 271 -0.33 -12.15 8.99
C ALA A 271 -1.66 -12.29 9.73
N VAL A 272 -1.81 -11.63 10.89
CA VAL A 272 -3.11 -11.58 11.60
C VAL A 272 -4.20 -10.96 10.72
N ALA A 273 -3.90 -9.85 10.06
CA ALA A 273 -4.84 -9.20 9.14
C ALA A 273 -5.19 -10.12 7.96
N ALA A 274 -4.20 -10.82 7.38
CA ALA A 274 -4.43 -11.75 6.27
C ALA A 274 -5.32 -12.94 6.67
N VAL A 275 -5.15 -13.49 7.88
CA VAL A 275 -6.04 -14.53 8.42
C VAL A 275 -7.47 -13.99 8.60
N GLN A 276 -7.61 -12.78 9.14
CA GLN A 276 -8.93 -12.14 9.28
C GLN A 276 -9.62 -11.95 7.93
N GLU A 277 -8.90 -11.46 6.91
CA GLU A 277 -9.43 -11.31 5.56
C GLU A 277 -9.80 -12.65 4.91
N ALA A 278 -9.05 -13.71 5.17
CA ALA A 278 -9.37 -15.04 4.67
C ALA A 278 -10.65 -15.62 5.32
N LEU A 279 -10.91 -15.31 6.59
CA LEU A 279 -12.07 -15.80 7.33
C LEU A 279 -13.33 -14.93 7.13
N LEU A 280 -13.15 -13.63 7.03
CA LEU A 280 -14.25 -12.67 6.91
C LEU A 280 -13.84 -11.53 5.97
N HIS A 281 -14.08 -11.73 4.70
CA HIS A 281 -13.81 -10.76 3.66
C HIS A 281 -15.04 -9.91 3.38
N THR A 282 -14.90 -8.58 3.49
CA THR A 282 -15.94 -7.63 3.10
C THR A 282 -15.45 -6.82 1.91
N ARG A 283 -16.19 -6.88 0.82
CA ARG A 283 -15.97 -6.01 -0.33
C ARG A 283 -16.90 -4.81 -0.26
N ARG A 284 -16.44 -3.69 -0.75
CA ARG A 284 -17.33 -2.58 -1.05
C ARG A 284 -18.12 -2.97 -2.30
N GLY A 285 -19.44 -3.06 -2.15
CA GLY A 285 -20.37 -3.30 -3.24
C GLY A 285 -20.61 -2.03 -4.07
#